data_6b58912eba4f9ebd72ae2e8bbcc915a7
#
_entry.id   6b58912eba4f9ebd72ae2e8bbcc915a7
#
_cell.length_a   1.000
_cell.length_b   1.000
_cell.length_c   1.000
_cell.angle_alpha   90.00
_cell.angle_beta   90.00
_cell.angle_gamma   90.00
#
_symmetry.space_group_name_H-M   'P 1'
#
loop_
_entity.id
_entity.type
_entity.pdbx_description
1 polymer ?
#
loop_
_entity_poly.entity_id
_entity_poly.type
_entity_poly.pdbx_seq_one_letter_code
_entity_poly.pdbx_strand_id
1 'polypeptide(L)'
;SYSPQNKDLYFIAIASMLVSENKMKEAVDFLGNSVKAVSLNILGYRLKFAFQLGQTETIKEIFSLVISANEHIEDNLLANLLSCIQYYNSAVFDFVPKLHFEDDVKKRCVVAVALFFAEKNVDMDYLNKHINEIPNILKPYVAMIFEKYVGVDSAINIIEPIVDYHYFDIRAFIYFNLLRKEQRYGTKLYDFCEKVRKNGSQTEETLLCELQMAEKLEDFGKALEITTMMMNNSKRTGVFVEHHLMALYKNKKKDDIAQFYPHLKEYVFDNVNSIKNIFNVYLLVDMYVEALDFLYSQVEVGISQELRDFYYQASMNKEIGNLVHKQYDVIETGSYVMVDIDGQKDYLEILLCSQYDILIGKRPGDSIDIELFNHSQHVEVLAIFNKYHKLYMEIMKEIHEHKSKSIRSFTIEDLESGDGVLANLGKLSGSDENYKKAWNEAVEKYKNGE
;
A
#
# COMPACT_ATOMS: atom_id res chain seq x y z
N SER A 1 -43.69 -3.00 34.96
CA SER A 1 -43.82 -3.87 33.78
C SER A 1 -42.90 -3.38 32.69
N TYR A 2 -41.85 -4.13 32.43
CA TYR A 2 -40.94 -3.85 31.30
C TYR A 2 -41.69 -4.12 29.99
N SER A 3 -41.67 -3.17 29.07
CA SER A 3 -42.21 -3.41 27.72
C SER A 3 -41.32 -4.45 26.99
N PRO A 4 -41.91 -5.25 26.08
CA PRO A 4 -41.11 -6.21 25.31
C PRO A 4 -39.90 -5.57 24.59
N GLN A 5 -40.03 -4.34 24.07
CA GLN A 5 -38.97 -3.57 23.42
C GLN A 5 -37.80 -3.26 24.34
N ASN A 6 -38.03 -2.98 25.64
CA ASN A 6 -36.94 -2.77 26.59
C ASN A 6 -36.15 -4.03 26.89
N LYS A 7 -36.77 -5.21 26.73
CA LYS A 7 -36.10 -6.50 26.95
C LYS A 7 -35.13 -6.82 25.83
N ASP A 8 -35.50 -6.55 24.58
CA ASP A 8 -34.63 -6.75 23.42
C ASP A 8 -33.38 -5.86 23.47
N LEU A 9 -33.57 -4.58 23.81
CA LEU A 9 -32.46 -3.64 23.98
C LEU A 9 -31.44 -4.10 25.04
N TYR A 10 -31.91 -4.72 26.12
CA TYR A 10 -31.04 -5.25 27.16
C TYR A 10 -30.17 -6.43 26.64
N PHE A 11 -30.78 -7.37 25.90
CA PHE A 11 -30.03 -8.49 25.31
C PHE A 11 -29.03 -8.02 24.26
N ILE A 12 -29.41 -7.05 23.41
CA ILE A 12 -28.55 -6.46 22.40
C ILE A 12 -27.37 -5.71 23.06
N ALA A 13 -27.62 -4.98 24.16
CA ALA A 13 -26.57 -4.31 24.90
C ALA A 13 -25.53 -5.28 25.48
N ILE A 14 -25.97 -6.38 26.10
CA ILE A 14 -25.08 -7.41 26.63
C ILE A 14 -24.27 -8.05 25.49
N ALA A 15 -24.92 -8.42 24.39
CA ALA A 15 -24.21 -9.01 23.25
C ALA A 15 -23.17 -8.03 22.65
N SER A 16 -23.51 -6.73 22.59
CA SER A 16 -22.56 -5.69 22.13
C SER A 16 -21.37 -5.53 23.07
N MET A 17 -21.57 -5.65 24.39
CA MET A 17 -20.48 -5.66 25.36
C MET A 17 -19.55 -6.87 25.15
N LEU A 18 -20.10 -8.08 24.95
CA LEU A 18 -19.31 -9.27 24.63
C LEU A 18 -18.47 -9.08 23.36
N VAL A 19 -19.04 -8.45 22.33
CA VAL A 19 -18.30 -8.14 21.09
C VAL A 19 -17.17 -7.14 21.36
N SER A 20 -17.38 -6.12 22.18
CA SER A 20 -16.32 -5.18 22.56
C SER A 20 -15.18 -5.81 23.34
N GLU A 21 -15.45 -6.93 24.02
CA GLU A 21 -14.45 -7.76 24.71
C GLU A 21 -13.80 -8.84 23.81
N ASN A 22 -13.98 -8.77 22.49
CA ASN A 22 -13.56 -9.79 21.51
C ASN A 22 -14.19 -11.19 21.70
N LYS A 23 -15.34 -11.27 22.37
CA LYS A 23 -16.09 -12.51 22.63
C LYS A 23 -17.28 -12.66 21.69
N MET A 24 -17.08 -12.45 20.40
CA MET A 24 -18.17 -12.42 19.40
C MET A 24 -18.93 -13.75 19.32
N LYS A 25 -18.23 -14.90 19.47
CA LYS A 25 -18.88 -16.23 19.48
C LYS A 25 -19.85 -16.35 20.67
N GLU A 26 -19.42 -15.93 21.85
CA GLU A 26 -20.27 -15.94 23.04
C GLU A 26 -21.49 -15.02 22.87
N ALA A 27 -21.34 -13.89 22.15
CA ALA A 27 -22.47 -13.01 21.83
C ALA A 27 -23.51 -13.70 20.94
N VAL A 28 -23.09 -14.45 19.91
CA VAL A 28 -23.99 -15.23 19.04
C VAL A 28 -24.73 -16.29 19.83
N ASP A 29 -24.02 -17.05 20.67
CA ASP A 29 -24.58 -18.11 21.51
C ASP A 29 -25.53 -17.53 22.57
N PHE A 30 -25.17 -16.41 23.19
CA PHE A 30 -26.01 -15.70 24.16
C PHE A 30 -27.34 -15.26 23.54
N LEU A 31 -27.32 -14.63 22.34
CA LEU A 31 -28.53 -14.23 21.63
C LEU A 31 -29.36 -15.43 21.17
N GLY A 32 -28.73 -16.58 20.86
CA GLY A 32 -29.41 -17.83 20.50
C GLY A 32 -30.11 -18.52 21.67
N ASN A 33 -29.49 -18.51 22.85
CA ASN A 33 -29.96 -19.22 24.01
C ASN A 33 -30.92 -18.40 24.90
N SER A 34 -30.90 -17.07 24.80
CA SER A 34 -31.59 -16.17 25.72
C SER A 34 -33.06 -15.93 25.40
N VAL A 35 -33.56 -16.42 24.24
CA VAL A 35 -34.87 -15.99 23.73
C VAL A 35 -35.81 -17.17 23.52
N LYS A 36 -36.80 -17.32 24.39
CA LYS A 36 -37.97 -18.20 24.19
C LYS A 36 -39.01 -17.62 23.22
N ALA A 37 -39.01 -16.30 23.00
CA ALA A 37 -39.80 -15.61 21.99
C ALA A 37 -38.83 -14.83 21.09
N VAL A 38 -38.75 -15.25 19.83
CA VAL A 38 -37.75 -14.76 18.87
C VAL A 38 -38.23 -13.40 18.33
N SER A 39 -37.65 -12.31 18.82
CA SER A 39 -37.82 -10.99 18.20
C SER A 39 -36.97 -10.89 16.95
N LEU A 40 -37.52 -10.34 15.85
CA LEU A 40 -36.78 -10.10 14.61
C LEU A 40 -35.57 -9.18 14.82
N ASN A 41 -35.66 -8.24 15.78
CA ASN A 41 -34.51 -7.38 16.14
C ASN A 41 -33.34 -8.18 16.69
N ILE A 42 -33.58 -9.11 17.61
CA ILE A 42 -32.54 -9.99 18.18
C ILE A 42 -31.95 -10.87 17.07
N LEU A 43 -32.79 -11.45 16.20
CA LEU A 43 -32.34 -12.23 15.06
C LEU A 43 -31.46 -11.41 14.11
N GLY A 44 -31.76 -10.13 13.91
CA GLY A 44 -30.95 -9.22 13.11
C GLY A 44 -29.54 -9.05 13.65
N TYR A 45 -29.38 -8.83 14.97
CA TYR A 45 -28.06 -8.74 15.60
C TYR A 45 -27.32 -10.07 15.63
N ARG A 46 -28.02 -11.17 15.93
CA ARG A 46 -27.45 -12.52 15.86
C ARG A 46 -26.93 -12.85 14.46
N LEU A 47 -27.69 -12.47 13.43
CA LEU A 47 -27.31 -12.62 12.03
C LEU A 47 -26.04 -11.82 11.70
N LYS A 48 -25.97 -10.55 12.15
CA LYS A 48 -24.81 -9.67 11.97
C LYS A 48 -23.54 -10.31 12.54
N PHE A 49 -23.59 -10.82 13.77
CA PHE A 49 -22.43 -11.42 14.43
C PHE A 49 -22.06 -12.79 13.82
N ALA A 50 -23.04 -13.64 13.50
CA ALA A 50 -22.83 -14.91 12.81
C ALA A 50 -22.20 -14.71 11.42
N PHE A 51 -22.62 -13.66 10.71
CA PHE A 51 -22.03 -13.26 9.44
C PHE A 51 -20.54 -12.90 9.58
N GLN A 52 -20.18 -12.06 10.57
CA GLN A 52 -18.80 -11.68 10.85
C GLN A 52 -17.89 -12.85 11.24
N LEU A 53 -18.46 -13.89 11.84
CA LEU A 53 -17.76 -15.13 12.20
C LEU A 53 -17.74 -16.20 11.09
N GLY A 54 -18.40 -15.98 9.97
CA GLY A 54 -18.50 -16.95 8.88
C GLY A 54 -19.32 -18.20 9.23
N GLN A 55 -20.26 -18.13 10.20
CA GLN A 55 -21.04 -19.26 10.70
C GLN A 55 -22.24 -19.59 9.80
N THR A 56 -22.00 -20.22 8.66
CA THR A 56 -23.01 -20.50 7.63
C THR A 56 -24.23 -21.29 8.16
N GLU A 57 -24.03 -22.28 9.03
CA GLU A 57 -25.14 -23.08 9.59
C GLU A 57 -26.01 -22.25 10.52
N THR A 58 -25.42 -21.40 11.37
CA THR A 58 -26.15 -20.45 12.21
C THR A 58 -26.95 -19.44 11.35
N ILE A 59 -26.38 -18.99 10.24
CA ILE A 59 -27.08 -18.12 9.29
C ILE A 59 -28.31 -18.81 8.71
N LYS A 60 -28.23 -20.06 8.27
CA LYS A 60 -29.37 -20.85 7.78
C LYS A 60 -30.43 -21.06 8.84
N GLU A 61 -30.03 -21.37 10.09
CA GLU A 61 -30.93 -21.48 11.24
C GLU A 61 -31.72 -20.17 11.43
N ILE A 62 -31.03 -19.02 11.42
CA ILE A 62 -31.67 -17.72 11.60
C ILE A 62 -32.68 -17.43 10.47
N PHE A 63 -32.34 -17.73 9.20
CA PHE A 63 -33.29 -17.61 8.09
C PHE A 63 -34.55 -18.45 8.31
N SER A 64 -34.39 -19.68 8.79
CA SER A 64 -35.53 -20.56 9.10
C SER A 64 -36.41 -20.01 10.23
N LEU A 65 -35.81 -19.40 11.25
CA LEU A 65 -36.51 -18.75 12.35
C LEU A 65 -37.27 -17.48 11.87
N VAL A 66 -36.64 -16.65 11.02
CA VAL A 66 -37.27 -15.47 10.41
C VAL A 66 -38.52 -15.87 9.59
N ILE A 67 -38.40 -16.93 8.78
CA ILE A 67 -39.54 -17.45 8.01
C ILE A 67 -40.64 -17.97 8.93
N SER A 68 -40.27 -18.68 9.98
CA SER A 68 -41.24 -19.25 10.94
C SER A 68 -41.96 -18.22 11.76
N ALA A 69 -41.34 -17.05 12.01
CA ALA A 69 -41.97 -15.93 12.71
C ALA A 69 -43.15 -15.35 11.94
N ASN A 70 -43.16 -15.49 10.61
CA ASN A 70 -44.21 -15.00 9.72
C ASN A 70 -44.53 -13.49 9.88
N GLU A 71 -43.54 -12.71 10.29
CA GLU A 71 -43.60 -11.29 10.47
C GLU A 71 -42.95 -10.57 9.28
N HIS A 72 -43.37 -9.33 9.01
CA HIS A 72 -42.79 -8.49 7.97
C HIS A 72 -41.35 -8.10 8.31
N ILE A 73 -40.46 -8.16 7.33
CA ILE A 73 -39.03 -7.82 7.49
C ILE A 73 -38.84 -6.32 7.48
N GLU A 74 -38.44 -5.78 8.62
CA GLU A 74 -38.02 -4.40 8.76
C GLU A 74 -36.64 -4.11 8.15
N ASP A 75 -36.36 -2.84 7.89
CA ASP A 75 -35.14 -2.40 7.20
C ASP A 75 -33.84 -2.80 7.93
N ASN A 76 -33.84 -2.81 9.26
CA ASN A 76 -32.66 -3.21 10.04
C ASN A 76 -32.27 -4.69 9.83
N LEU A 77 -33.27 -5.59 9.83
CA LEU A 77 -33.06 -7.00 9.53
C LEU A 77 -32.71 -7.18 8.06
N LEU A 78 -33.38 -6.45 7.17
CA LEU A 78 -33.14 -6.50 5.73
C LEU A 78 -31.68 -6.16 5.36
N ALA A 79 -31.07 -5.15 5.99
CA ALA A 79 -29.66 -4.79 5.75
C ALA A 79 -28.71 -5.98 6.01
N ASN A 80 -28.93 -6.72 7.10
CA ASN A 80 -28.12 -7.89 7.43
C ASN A 80 -28.43 -9.09 6.50
N LEU A 81 -29.69 -9.27 6.10
CA LEU A 81 -30.09 -10.30 5.12
C LEU A 81 -29.43 -10.04 3.75
N LEU A 82 -29.40 -8.79 3.28
CA LEU A 82 -28.77 -8.41 2.02
C LEU A 82 -27.27 -8.70 2.03
N SER A 83 -26.58 -8.41 3.13
CA SER A 83 -25.18 -8.76 3.32
C SER A 83 -24.98 -10.28 3.24
N CYS A 84 -25.84 -11.07 3.90
CA CYS A 84 -25.79 -12.52 3.79
C CYS A 84 -26.07 -13.04 2.39
N ILE A 85 -27.01 -12.45 1.65
CA ILE A 85 -27.29 -12.78 0.26
C ILE A 85 -26.06 -12.53 -0.61
N GLN A 86 -25.38 -11.42 -0.41
CA GLN A 86 -24.17 -11.07 -1.14
C GLN A 86 -23.03 -12.08 -0.97
N TYR A 87 -22.77 -12.50 0.28
CA TYR A 87 -21.59 -13.32 0.62
C TYR A 87 -21.87 -14.81 0.75
N TYR A 88 -23.13 -15.21 1.08
CA TYR A 88 -23.54 -16.60 1.33
C TYR A 88 -24.67 -17.04 0.40
N ASN A 89 -24.76 -16.45 -0.76
CA ASN A 89 -25.83 -16.65 -1.72
C ASN A 89 -26.22 -18.13 -1.93
N SER A 90 -25.26 -19.03 -2.17
CA SER A 90 -25.52 -20.46 -2.36
C SER A 90 -26.17 -21.13 -1.13
N ALA A 91 -25.93 -20.61 0.07
CA ALA A 91 -26.45 -21.16 1.33
C ALA A 91 -27.83 -20.62 1.70
N VAL A 92 -28.18 -19.41 1.24
CA VAL A 92 -29.40 -18.70 1.67
C VAL A 92 -30.42 -18.47 0.56
N PHE A 93 -30.05 -18.73 -0.69
CA PHE A 93 -30.90 -18.47 -1.88
C PHE A 93 -32.29 -19.08 -1.76
N ASP A 94 -32.43 -20.34 -1.28
CA ASP A 94 -33.71 -21.04 -1.18
C ASP A 94 -34.64 -20.49 -0.08
N PHE A 95 -34.11 -19.69 0.83
CA PHE A 95 -34.87 -19.06 1.89
C PHE A 95 -35.49 -17.72 1.44
N VAL A 96 -34.80 -16.96 0.57
CA VAL A 96 -35.18 -15.59 0.19
C VAL A 96 -36.62 -15.47 -0.38
N PRO A 97 -37.08 -16.35 -1.29
CA PRO A 97 -38.45 -16.27 -1.80
C PRO A 97 -39.55 -16.54 -0.75
N LYS A 98 -39.18 -17.15 0.38
CA LYS A 98 -40.08 -17.54 1.48
C LYS A 98 -40.20 -16.44 2.55
N LEU A 99 -39.39 -15.38 2.47
CA LEU A 99 -39.43 -14.26 3.39
C LEU A 99 -40.71 -13.44 3.19
N HIS A 100 -41.22 -12.88 4.29
CA HIS A 100 -42.39 -12.04 4.30
C HIS A 100 -42.00 -10.54 4.23
N PHE A 101 -42.58 -9.82 3.27
CA PHE A 101 -42.35 -8.41 3.06
C PHE A 101 -43.66 -7.67 3.04
N GLU A 102 -43.66 -6.38 3.44
CA GLU A 102 -44.82 -5.53 3.50
C GLU A 102 -45.40 -5.26 2.10
N ASP A 103 -44.54 -5.10 1.08
CA ASP A 103 -44.97 -4.83 -0.29
C ASP A 103 -44.31 -5.78 -1.31
N ASP A 104 -44.95 -5.93 -2.48
CA ASP A 104 -44.50 -6.81 -3.56
C ASP A 104 -43.23 -6.28 -4.27
N VAL A 105 -43.06 -4.94 -4.35
CA VAL A 105 -41.86 -4.32 -4.98
C VAL A 105 -40.65 -4.63 -4.14
N LYS A 106 -40.71 -4.44 -2.82
CA LYS A 106 -39.62 -4.76 -1.89
C LYS A 106 -39.25 -6.24 -2.00
N LYS A 107 -40.24 -7.15 -2.00
CA LYS A 107 -40.01 -8.59 -2.14
C LYS A 107 -39.32 -8.94 -3.44
N ARG A 108 -39.83 -8.48 -4.59
CA ARG A 108 -39.27 -8.80 -5.91
C ARG A 108 -37.88 -8.21 -6.09
N CYS A 109 -37.61 -7.03 -5.56
CA CYS A 109 -36.26 -6.45 -5.55
C CYS A 109 -35.28 -7.30 -4.75
N VAL A 110 -35.64 -7.79 -3.55
CA VAL A 110 -34.76 -8.68 -2.76
C VAL A 110 -34.52 -9.99 -3.48
N VAL A 111 -35.56 -10.57 -4.16
CA VAL A 111 -35.38 -11.76 -4.99
C VAL A 111 -34.47 -11.47 -6.18
N ALA A 112 -34.61 -10.30 -6.82
CA ALA A 112 -33.73 -9.89 -7.93
C ALA A 112 -32.27 -9.77 -7.48
N VAL A 113 -32.02 -9.20 -6.29
CA VAL A 113 -30.67 -9.13 -5.67
C VAL A 113 -30.13 -10.53 -5.42
N ALA A 114 -30.95 -11.45 -4.89
CA ALA A 114 -30.52 -12.84 -4.68
C ALA A 114 -30.21 -13.57 -6.01
N LEU A 115 -31.02 -13.37 -7.05
CA LEU A 115 -30.79 -13.92 -8.38
C LEU A 115 -29.50 -13.36 -8.98
N PHE A 116 -29.24 -12.06 -8.83
CA PHE A 116 -28.03 -11.41 -9.31
C PHE A 116 -26.75 -12.04 -8.70
N PHE A 117 -26.69 -12.18 -7.38
CA PHE A 117 -25.56 -12.83 -6.73
C PHE A 117 -25.49 -14.33 -6.97
N ALA A 118 -26.61 -14.98 -7.34
CA ALA A 118 -26.65 -16.37 -7.78
C ALA A 118 -26.25 -16.56 -9.26
N GLU A 119 -25.86 -15.49 -9.94
CA GLU A 119 -25.56 -15.50 -11.39
C GLU A 119 -26.72 -16.04 -12.25
N LYS A 120 -27.95 -15.86 -11.76
CA LYS A 120 -29.18 -16.21 -12.45
C LYS A 120 -29.79 -15.02 -13.17
N ASN A 121 -30.71 -15.26 -14.08
CA ASN A 121 -31.39 -14.21 -14.83
C ASN A 121 -32.27 -13.35 -13.91
N VAL A 122 -32.11 -12.04 -14.03
CA VAL A 122 -32.86 -11.02 -13.32
C VAL A 122 -33.93 -10.44 -14.27
N ASP A 123 -35.12 -10.19 -13.72
CA ASP A 123 -36.19 -9.50 -14.44
C ASP A 123 -35.91 -7.99 -14.49
N MET A 124 -35.18 -7.58 -15.53
CA MET A 124 -34.79 -6.18 -15.71
C MET A 124 -35.97 -5.29 -16.10
N ASP A 125 -36.96 -5.83 -16.81
CA ASP A 125 -38.15 -5.08 -17.21
C ASP A 125 -38.97 -4.67 -15.99
N TYR A 126 -39.09 -5.57 -15.00
CA TYR A 126 -39.72 -5.26 -13.73
C TYR A 126 -38.99 -4.18 -12.97
N LEU A 127 -37.66 -4.32 -12.81
CA LEU A 127 -36.82 -3.33 -12.11
C LEU A 127 -36.88 -1.95 -12.76
N ASN A 128 -36.79 -1.88 -14.09
CA ASN A 128 -36.91 -0.62 -14.84
C ASN A 128 -38.27 0.05 -14.63
N LYS A 129 -39.36 -0.73 -14.68
CA LYS A 129 -40.71 -0.20 -14.51
C LYS A 129 -40.95 0.40 -13.13
N HIS A 130 -40.37 -0.21 -12.09
CA HIS A 130 -40.61 0.16 -10.70
C HIS A 130 -39.45 0.93 -10.04
N ILE A 131 -38.50 1.46 -10.83
CA ILE A 131 -37.24 2.07 -10.34
C ILE A 131 -37.47 3.16 -9.29
N ASN A 132 -38.52 3.95 -9.44
CA ASN A 132 -38.87 5.03 -8.51
C ASN A 132 -39.54 4.55 -7.20
N GLU A 133 -40.05 3.33 -7.19
CA GLU A 133 -40.71 2.72 -6.05
C GLU A 133 -39.75 1.90 -5.20
N ILE A 134 -38.52 1.65 -5.70
CA ILE A 134 -37.50 0.86 -5.01
C ILE A 134 -37.10 1.53 -3.71
N PRO A 135 -37.20 0.85 -2.56
CA PRO A 135 -36.75 1.37 -1.28
C PRO A 135 -35.26 1.75 -1.28
N ASN A 136 -34.89 2.86 -0.63
CA ASN A 136 -33.51 3.36 -0.61
C ASN A 136 -32.48 2.34 -0.10
N ILE A 137 -32.87 1.44 0.80
CA ILE A 137 -32.02 0.36 1.32
C ILE A 137 -31.62 -0.65 0.23
N LEU A 138 -32.46 -0.84 -0.79
CA LEU A 138 -32.22 -1.77 -1.90
C LEU A 138 -31.51 -1.12 -3.09
N LYS A 139 -31.58 0.20 -3.23
CA LYS A 139 -30.99 0.93 -4.35
C LYS A 139 -29.49 0.64 -4.58
N PRO A 140 -28.63 0.50 -3.55
CA PRO A 140 -27.23 0.15 -3.75
C PRO A 140 -27.07 -1.16 -4.51
N TYR A 141 -27.82 -2.19 -4.15
CA TYR A 141 -27.77 -3.51 -4.80
C TYR A 141 -28.38 -3.49 -6.18
N VAL A 142 -29.48 -2.74 -6.36
CA VAL A 142 -30.10 -2.53 -7.68
C VAL A 142 -29.15 -1.76 -8.60
N ALA A 143 -28.41 -0.78 -8.10
CA ALA A 143 -27.39 -0.10 -8.88
C ALA A 143 -26.30 -1.08 -9.37
N MET A 144 -25.87 -2.04 -8.56
CA MET A 144 -24.94 -3.11 -9.01
C MET A 144 -25.53 -3.98 -10.14
N ILE A 145 -26.84 -4.28 -10.06
CA ILE A 145 -27.56 -5.02 -11.12
C ILE A 145 -27.57 -4.17 -12.40
N PHE A 146 -27.95 -2.90 -12.31
CA PHE A 146 -28.00 -1.98 -13.46
C PHE A 146 -26.62 -1.76 -14.08
N GLU A 147 -25.58 -1.68 -13.26
CA GLU A 147 -24.22 -1.59 -13.77
C GLU A 147 -23.88 -2.76 -14.68
N LYS A 148 -24.23 -3.99 -14.27
CA LYS A 148 -23.92 -5.21 -15.03
C LYS A 148 -24.74 -5.35 -16.32
N TYR A 149 -26.03 -5.01 -16.27
CA TYR A 149 -26.95 -5.30 -17.38
C TYR A 149 -27.30 -4.10 -18.27
N VAL A 150 -27.14 -2.87 -17.76
CA VAL A 150 -27.51 -1.63 -18.47
C VAL A 150 -26.30 -0.72 -18.67
N GLY A 151 -25.49 -0.53 -17.64
CA GLY A 151 -24.28 0.27 -17.67
C GLY A 151 -24.13 1.22 -16.50
N VAL A 152 -22.94 1.81 -16.42
CA VAL A 152 -22.49 2.64 -15.28
C VAL A 152 -23.36 3.90 -15.11
N ASP A 153 -23.76 4.58 -16.18
CA ASP A 153 -24.62 5.77 -16.10
C ASP A 153 -25.95 5.50 -15.38
N SER A 154 -26.60 4.39 -15.76
CA SER A 154 -27.86 4.01 -15.14
C SER A 154 -27.71 3.67 -13.67
N ALA A 155 -26.63 2.99 -13.30
CA ALA A 155 -26.29 2.68 -11.92
C ALA A 155 -26.05 3.96 -11.08
N ILE A 156 -25.30 4.91 -11.64
CA ILE A 156 -25.04 6.22 -11.00
C ILE A 156 -26.33 6.97 -10.76
N ASN A 157 -27.22 7.04 -11.75
CA ASN A 157 -28.52 7.74 -11.61
C ASN A 157 -29.39 7.15 -10.50
N ILE A 158 -29.27 5.86 -10.20
CA ILE A 158 -30.01 5.19 -9.11
C ILE A 158 -29.42 5.54 -7.74
N ILE A 159 -28.09 5.55 -7.62
CA ILE A 159 -27.42 5.64 -6.32
C ILE A 159 -27.13 7.08 -5.89
N GLU A 160 -26.77 7.98 -6.83
CA GLU A 160 -26.36 9.36 -6.54
C GLU A 160 -27.39 10.14 -5.68
N PRO A 161 -28.71 10.05 -5.89
CA PRO A 161 -29.70 10.80 -5.10
C PRO A 161 -29.82 10.37 -3.63
N ILE A 162 -29.26 9.21 -3.27
CA ILE A 162 -29.39 8.66 -1.90
C ILE A 162 -28.05 8.58 -1.15
N VAL A 163 -26.97 9.08 -1.76
CA VAL A 163 -25.65 9.13 -1.11
C VAL A 163 -25.67 10.12 0.05
N ASP A 164 -25.23 9.66 1.21
CA ASP A 164 -25.03 10.51 2.37
C ASP A 164 -23.51 10.69 2.57
N TYR A 165 -23.03 11.93 2.44
CA TYR A 165 -21.61 12.24 2.57
C TYR A 165 -21.12 12.30 4.01
N HIS A 166 -22.01 12.22 5.01
CA HIS A 166 -21.63 12.16 6.43
C HIS A 166 -21.23 10.76 6.89
N TYR A 167 -21.59 9.74 6.10
CA TYR A 167 -21.30 8.34 6.42
C TYR A 167 -20.79 7.61 5.17
N PHE A 168 -19.62 7.00 5.27
CA PHE A 168 -19.10 6.13 4.21
C PHE A 168 -19.70 4.73 4.34
N ASP A 169 -21.00 4.63 4.04
CA ASP A 169 -21.76 3.38 4.06
C ASP A 169 -21.78 2.68 2.69
N ILE A 170 -22.60 1.63 2.55
CA ILE A 170 -22.73 0.85 1.30
C ILE A 170 -23.14 1.73 0.11
N ARG A 171 -23.93 2.80 0.31
CA ARG A 171 -24.36 3.72 -0.74
C ARG A 171 -23.15 4.52 -1.27
N ALA A 172 -22.41 5.12 -0.36
CA ALA A 172 -21.20 5.87 -0.67
C ALA A 172 -20.13 4.97 -1.30
N PHE A 173 -19.94 3.77 -0.77
CA PHE A 173 -19.00 2.79 -1.29
C PHE A 173 -19.31 2.36 -2.75
N ILE A 174 -20.56 2.04 -3.05
CA ILE A 174 -20.96 1.65 -4.42
C ILE A 174 -20.83 2.85 -5.36
N TYR A 175 -21.30 4.04 -4.95
CA TYR A 175 -21.17 5.25 -5.75
C TYR A 175 -19.71 5.58 -6.08
N PHE A 176 -18.82 5.54 -5.09
CA PHE A 176 -17.39 5.72 -5.25
C PHE A 176 -16.80 4.74 -6.27
N ASN A 177 -17.13 3.46 -6.15
CA ASN A 177 -16.64 2.45 -7.08
C ASN A 177 -17.15 2.63 -8.52
N LEU A 178 -18.41 3.05 -8.69
CA LEU A 178 -18.97 3.36 -10.01
C LEU A 178 -18.25 4.55 -10.66
N LEU A 179 -17.96 5.62 -9.90
CA LEU A 179 -17.26 6.79 -10.41
C LEU A 179 -15.82 6.48 -10.84
N ARG A 180 -15.17 5.48 -10.22
CA ARG A 180 -13.79 5.06 -10.57
C ARG A 180 -13.70 4.28 -11.87
N LYS A 181 -14.79 3.75 -12.39
CA LYS A 181 -14.76 2.85 -13.57
C LYS A 181 -14.47 3.57 -14.88
N GLU A 182 -14.83 4.84 -14.99
CA GLU A 182 -14.66 5.57 -16.24
C GLU A 182 -14.06 6.96 -16.02
N GLN A 183 -13.08 7.32 -16.81
CA GLN A 183 -12.36 8.62 -16.70
C GLN A 183 -13.28 9.84 -16.80
N ARG A 184 -14.39 9.74 -17.56
CA ARG A 184 -15.36 10.85 -17.69
C ARG A 184 -16.00 11.29 -16.37
N TYR A 185 -15.96 10.44 -15.35
CA TYR A 185 -16.46 10.79 -14.01
C TYR A 185 -15.39 11.39 -13.09
N GLY A 186 -14.18 11.66 -13.59
CA GLY A 186 -13.08 12.18 -12.77
C GLY A 186 -13.45 13.41 -11.94
N THR A 187 -14.16 14.38 -12.51
CA THR A 187 -14.63 15.58 -11.77
C THR A 187 -15.64 15.19 -10.66
N LYS A 188 -16.62 14.35 -10.98
CA LYS A 188 -17.60 13.88 -9.97
C LYS A 188 -16.91 13.07 -8.86
N LEU A 189 -15.92 12.26 -9.21
CA LEU A 189 -15.14 11.47 -8.26
C LEU A 189 -14.35 12.39 -7.31
N TYR A 190 -13.69 13.41 -7.86
CA TYR A 190 -12.96 14.39 -7.07
C TYR A 190 -13.88 15.15 -6.10
N ASP A 191 -15.01 15.66 -6.60
CA ASP A 191 -16.03 16.34 -5.80
C ASP A 191 -16.62 15.42 -4.70
N PHE A 192 -16.80 14.14 -5.02
CA PHE A 192 -17.27 13.14 -4.03
C PHE A 192 -16.25 12.96 -2.91
N CYS A 193 -14.98 12.71 -3.24
CA CYS A 193 -13.92 12.51 -2.26
C CYS A 193 -13.74 13.77 -1.38
N GLU A 194 -13.78 14.96 -1.96
CA GLU A 194 -13.72 16.22 -1.22
C GLU A 194 -14.89 16.39 -0.24
N LYS A 195 -16.13 16.08 -0.68
CA LYS A 195 -17.32 16.14 0.19
C LYS A 195 -17.22 15.17 1.34
N VAL A 196 -16.82 13.92 1.08
CA VAL A 196 -16.62 12.89 2.11
C VAL A 196 -15.57 13.35 3.13
N ARG A 197 -14.45 13.90 2.67
CA ARG A 197 -13.40 14.44 3.54
C ARG A 197 -13.89 15.62 4.39
N LYS A 198 -14.57 16.60 3.78
CA LYS A 198 -15.10 17.77 4.49
C LYS A 198 -16.15 17.42 5.56
N ASN A 199 -16.85 16.30 5.39
CA ASN A 199 -17.83 15.79 6.35
C ASN A 199 -17.24 14.82 7.38
N GLY A 200 -15.92 14.54 7.34
CA GLY A 200 -15.25 13.70 8.32
C GLY A 200 -15.53 12.20 8.18
N SER A 201 -16.08 11.77 7.05
CA SER A 201 -16.39 10.35 6.76
C SER A 201 -15.41 9.70 5.78
N GLN A 202 -14.24 10.32 5.57
CA GLN A 202 -13.20 9.86 4.67
C GLN A 202 -12.65 8.49 5.07
N THR A 203 -12.28 7.71 4.06
CA THR A 203 -11.49 6.49 4.18
C THR A 203 -10.09 6.75 3.62
N GLU A 204 -9.15 5.87 3.92
CA GLU A 204 -7.80 5.92 3.32
C GLU A 204 -7.88 5.89 1.78
N GLU A 205 -8.78 5.07 1.25
CA GLU A 205 -8.97 4.92 -0.19
C GLU A 205 -9.53 6.20 -0.86
N THR A 206 -10.48 6.88 -0.22
CA THR A 206 -11.00 8.16 -0.73
C THR A 206 -9.97 9.28 -0.65
N LEU A 207 -9.17 9.32 0.42
CA LEU A 207 -8.07 10.28 0.54
C LEU A 207 -6.99 10.05 -0.52
N LEU A 208 -6.58 8.80 -0.76
CA LEU A 208 -5.63 8.47 -1.83
C LEU A 208 -6.17 8.85 -3.21
N CYS A 209 -7.45 8.60 -3.46
CA CYS A 209 -8.08 8.97 -4.72
C CYS A 209 -8.11 10.49 -4.91
N GLU A 210 -8.50 11.25 -3.89
CA GLU A 210 -8.48 12.72 -3.91
C GLU A 210 -7.06 13.26 -4.11
N LEU A 211 -6.07 12.68 -3.42
CA LEU A 211 -4.66 13.05 -3.56
C LEU A 211 -4.16 12.85 -4.99
N GLN A 212 -4.38 11.68 -5.58
CA GLN A 212 -3.99 11.40 -6.97
C GLN A 212 -4.62 12.37 -7.96
N MET A 213 -5.86 12.76 -7.72
CA MET A 213 -6.52 13.76 -8.57
C MET A 213 -5.96 15.16 -8.35
N ALA A 214 -5.68 15.57 -7.12
CA ALA A 214 -5.05 16.86 -6.80
C ALA A 214 -3.65 16.95 -7.43
N GLU A 215 -2.84 15.90 -7.34
CA GLU A 215 -1.51 15.84 -7.98
C GLU A 215 -1.60 15.94 -9.51
N LYS A 216 -2.55 15.22 -10.12
CA LYS A 216 -2.79 15.25 -11.56
C LYS A 216 -3.26 16.62 -12.06
N LEU A 217 -4.00 17.37 -11.24
CA LEU A 217 -4.45 18.73 -11.51
C LEU A 217 -3.42 19.79 -11.10
N GLU A 218 -2.27 19.36 -10.56
CA GLU A 218 -1.20 20.23 -10.03
C GLU A 218 -1.68 21.15 -8.90
N ASP A 219 -2.76 20.76 -8.19
CA ASP A 219 -3.23 21.44 -6.97
C ASP A 219 -2.41 20.97 -5.76
N PHE A 220 -1.15 21.42 -5.72
CA PHE A 220 -0.22 20.99 -4.68
C PHE A 220 -0.59 21.53 -3.29
N GLY A 221 -1.36 22.62 -3.20
CA GLY A 221 -1.90 23.11 -1.95
C GLY A 221 -2.88 22.10 -1.31
N LYS A 222 -3.81 21.61 -2.13
CA LYS A 222 -4.75 20.57 -1.73
C LYS A 222 -4.03 19.25 -1.42
N ALA A 223 -3.05 18.85 -2.26
CA ALA A 223 -2.26 17.65 -2.01
C ALA A 223 -1.57 17.71 -0.64
N LEU A 224 -1.03 18.87 -0.25
CA LEU A 224 -0.42 19.06 1.07
C LEU A 224 -1.45 18.97 2.22
N GLU A 225 -2.64 19.55 2.06
CA GLU A 225 -3.72 19.41 3.04
C GLU A 225 -4.10 17.96 3.27
N ILE A 226 -4.31 17.20 2.18
CA ILE A 226 -4.70 15.79 2.22
C ILE A 226 -3.59 14.94 2.86
N THR A 227 -2.35 15.10 2.42
CA THR A 227 -1.22 14.32 2.95
C THR A 227 -0.96 14.63 4.42
N THR A 228 -1.15 15.87 4.87
CA THR A 228 -1.06 16.22 6.30
C THR A 228 -2.13 15.48 7.12
N MET A 229 -3.36 15.36 6.60
CA MET A 229 -4.41 14.56 7.27
C MET A 229 -4.04 13.06 7.31
N MET A 230 -3.51 12.52 6.21
CA MET A 230 -3.09 11.12 6.13
C MET A 230 -1.97 10.81 7.14
N MET A 231 -0.98 11.69 7.25
CA MET A 231 0.12 11.56 8.21
C MET A 231 -0.36 11.54 9.68
N ASN A 232 -1.43 12.27 9.98
CA ASN A 232 -1.99 12.34 11.33
C ASN A 232 -2.88 11.13 11.69
N ASN A 233 -3.53 10.52 10.70
CA ASN A 233 -4.63 9.55 10.91
C ASN A 233 -4.27 8.11 10.49
N SER A 234 -3.22 7.92 9.67
CA SER A 234 -2.92 6.64 9.05
C SER A 234 -1.81 5.88 9.77
N LYS A 235 -1.70 4.59 9.48
CA LYS A 235 -0.53 3.80 9.83
C LYS A 235 0.72 4.44 9.23
N ARG A 236 1.83 4.41 9.96
CA ARG A 236 3.11 5.02 9.56
C ARG A 236 3.75 4.26 8.38
N THR A 237 3.24 4.45 7.17
CA THR A 237 3.75 3.83 5.94
C THR A 237 4.55 4.80 5.10
N GLY A 238 5.61 4.29 4.47
CA GLY A 238 6.52 5.10 3.65
C GLY A 238 5.87 5.75 2.43
N VAL A 239 4.78 5.16 1.89
CA VAL A 239 4.05 5.73 0.74
C VAL A 239 3.44 7.09 1.08
N PHE A 240 2.86 7.25 2.26
CA PHE A 240 2.29 8.54 2.66
C PHE A 240 3.36 9.60 2.90
N VAL A 241 4.52 9.19 3.44
CA VAL A 241 5.70 10.07 3.59
C VAL A 241 6.18 10.60 2.23
N GLU A 242 6.26 9.73 1.23
CA GLU A 242 6.66 10.10 -0.13
C GLU A 242 5.76 11.22 -0.68
N HIS A 243 4.45 11.00 -0.68
CA HIS A 243 3.48 11.99 -1.16
C HIS A 243 3.53 13.30 -0.36
N HIS A 244 3.70 13.21 0.96
CA HIS A 244 3.78 14.39 1.82
C HIS A 244 5.03 15.23 1.52
N LEU A 245 6.20 14.60 1.45
CA LEU A 245 7.45 15.29 1.11
C LEU A 245 7.41 15.89 -0.30
N MET A 246 6.83 15.16 -1.27
CA MET A 246 6.63 15.70 -2.62
C MET A 246 5.69 16.90 -2.62
N ALA A 247 4.58 16.85 -1.86
CA ALA A 247 3.66 17.98 -1.72
C ALA A 247 4.35 19.20 -1.06
N LEU A 248 5.16 18.97 -0.02
CA LEU A 248 5.99 20.04 0.58
C LEU A 248 6.96 20.65 -0.42
N TYR A 249 7.66 19.82 -1.19
CA TYR A 249 8.59 20.29 -2.23
C TYR A 249 7.89 21.16 -3.29
N LYS A 250 6.77 20.67 -3.83
CA LYS A 250 5.99 21.40 -4.83
C LYS A 250 5.43 22.73 -4.30
N ASN A 251 5.13 22.81 -3.01
CA ASN A 251 4.73 24.04 -2.31
C ASN A 251 5.93 24.91 -1.87
N LYS A 252 7.17 24.57 -2.26
CA LYS A 252 8.41 25.30 -1.94
C LYS A 252 8.70 25.42 -0.43
N LYS A 253 8.28 24.44 0.35
CA LYS A 253 8.42 24.38 1.82
C LYS A 253 9.67 23.61 2.23
N LYS A 254 10.86 24.11 1.84
CA LYS A 254 12.15 23.48 2.10
C LYS A 254 12.43 23.30 3.60
N ASP A 255 12.07 24.28 4.41
CA ASP A 255 12.29 24.21 5.87
C ASP A 255 11.45 23.13 6.52
N ASP A 256 10.21 22.94 6.08
CA ASP A 256 9.31 21.88 6.57
C ASP A 256 9.87 20.49 6.20
N ILE A 257 10.47 20.33 5.00
CA ILE A 257 11.15 19.10 4.58
C ILE A 257 12.34 18.80 5.50
N ALA A 258 13.16 19.82 5.81
CA ALA A 258 14.29 19.66 6.72
C ALA A 258 13.86 19.28 8.14
N GLN A 259 12.80 19.91 8.65
CA GLN A 259 12.22 19.58 9.96
C GLN A 259 11.62 18.19 10.01
N PHE A 260 11.16 17.65 8.87
CA PHE A 260 10.58 16.31 8.80
C PHE A 260 11.62 15.19 8.85
N TYR A 261 12.87 15.46 8.44
CA TYR A 261 13.92 14.45 8.33
C TYR A 261 14.10 13.58 9.60
N PRO A 262 14.21 14.13 10.83
CA PRO A 262 14.38 13.33 12.05
C PRO A 262 13.24 12.34 12.31
N HIS A 263 12.07 12.60 11.74
CA HIS A 263 10.87 11.76 11.91
C HIS A 263 10.82 10.57 10.94
N LEU A 264 11.66 10.54 9.88
CA LEU A 264 11.67 9.43 8.91
C LEU A 264 11.88 8.06 9.57
N LYS A 265 12.68 7.99 10.62
CA LYS A 265 12.94 6.76 11.39
C LYS A 265 11.68 6.17 12.08
N GLU A 266 10.61 6.93 12.18
CA GLU A 266 9.35 6.50 12.78
C GLU A 266 8.45 5.73 11.81
N TYR A 267 8.82 5.71 10.51
CA TYR A 267 8.04 5.12 9.44
C TYR A 267 8.70 3.84 8.91
N VAL A 268 7.86 2.93 8.41
CA VAL A 268 8.29 1.70 7.77
C VAL A 268 8.24 1.89 6.25
N PHE A 269 9.33 1.57 5.58
CA PHE A 269 9.48 1.67 4.14
C PHE A 269 9.64 0.26 3.56
N ASP A 270 8.61 -0.23 2.88
CA ASP A 270 8.55 -1.54 2.24
C ASP A 270 8.56 -1.46 0.70
N ASN A 271 8.45 -0.25 0.16
CA ASN A 271 8.42 0.03 -1.28
C ASN A 271 9.71 0.74 -1.72
N VAL A 272 10.47 0.07 -2.58
CA VAL A 272 11.74 0.59 -3.11
C VAL A 272 11.54 1.92 -3.87
N ASN A 273 10.44 2.07 -4.62
CA ASN A 273 10.19 3.31 -5.36
C ASN A 273 9.92 4.49 -4.41
N SER A 274 9.20 4.27 -3.31
CA SER A 274 8.99 5.30 -2.29
C SER A 274 10.32 5.75 -1.68
N ILE A 275 11.24 4.82 -1.39
CA ILE A 275 12.57 5.14 -0.88
C ILE A 275 13.35 5.98 -1.90
N LYS A 276 13.34 5.59 -3.18
CA LYS A 276 13.99 6.34 -4.26
C LYS A 276 13.41 7.74 -4.42
N ASN A 277 12.10 7.88 -4.35
CA ASN A 277 11.43 9.17 -4.48
C ASN A 277 11.73 10.10 -3.30
N ILE A 278 11.72 9.59 -2.07
CA ILE A 278 12.12 10.34 -0.86
C ILE A 278 13.56 10.81 -0.98
N PHE A 279 14.49 9.91 -1.34
CA PHE A 279 15.88 10.26 -1.60
C PHE A 279 15.98 11.41 -2.62
N ASN A 280 15.27 11.32 -3.73
CA ASN A 280 15.28 12.35 -4.77
C ASN A 280 14.71 13.70 -4.27
N VAL A 281 13.68 13.70 -3.41
CA VAL A 281 13.16 14.94 -2.81
C VAL A 281 14.25 15.65 -2.00
N TYR A 282 15.02 14.93 -1.19
CA TYR A 282 16.14 15.51 -0.43
C TYR A 282 17.24 16.05 -1.34
N LEU A 283 17.53 15.37 -2.47
CA LEU A 283 18.47 15.90 -3.48
C LEU A 283 17.95 17.20 -4.10
N LEU A 284 16.66 17.28 -4.43
CA LEU A 284 16.04 18.46 -5.05
C LEU A 284 16.04 19.69 -4.13
N VAL A 285 16.21 19.50 -2.83
CA VAL A 285 16.32 20.60 -1.86
C VAL A 285 17.74 20.79 -1.32
N ASP A 286 18.75 20.19 -1.98
CA ASP A 286 20.19 20.26 -1.66
C ASP A 286 20.57 19.68 -0.28
N MET A 287 19.78 18.74 0.24
CA MET A 287 20.03 18.05 1.50
C MET A 287 20.73 16.69 1.24
N TYR A 288 21.94 16.78 0.71
CA TYR A 288 22.69 15.59 0.22
C TYR A 288 23.11 14.64 1.33
N VAL A 289 23.43 15.16 2.51
CA VAL A 289 23.83 14.35 3.66
C VAL A 289 22.65 13.53 4.17
N GLU A 290 21.52 14.18 4.33
CA GLU A 290 20.27 13.57 4.78
C GLU A 290 19.76 12.54 3.76
N ALA A 291 19.85 12.87 2.46
CA ALA A 291 19.52 11.93 1.39
C ALA A 291 20.36 10.65 1.48
N LEU A 292 21.68 10.82 1.58
CA LEU A 292 22.60 9.67 1.65
C LEU A 292 22.42 8.87 2.94
N ASP A 293 22.26 9.52 4.08
CA ASP A 293 22.06 8.84 5.37
C ASP A 293 20.73 8.07 5.41
N PHE A 294 19.67 8.65 4.84
CA PHE A 294 18.40 7.94 4.67
C PHE A 294 18.56 6.71 3.79
N LEU A 295 19.13 6.86 2.58
CA LEU A 295 19.33 5.74 1.64
C LEU A 295 20.20 4.65 2.26
N TYR A 296 21.31 5.03 2.91
CA TYR A 296 22.19 4.12 3.62
C TYR A 296 21.41 3.30 4.66
N SER A 297 20.62 3.97 5.50
CA SER A 297 19.84 3.30 6.55
C SER A 297 18.85 2.27 5.99
N GLN A 298 18.26 2.55 4.82
CA GLN A 298 17.33 1.63 4.17
C GLN A 298 18.03 0.41 3.54
N VAL A 299 19.24 0.60 3.01
CA VAL A 299 20.05 -0.49 2.48
C VAL A 299 20.53 -1.42 3.59
N GLU A 300 20.95 -0.87 4.75
CA GLU A 300 21.39 -1.64 5.92
C GLU A 300 20.28 -2.54 6.49
N VAL A 301 19.02 -2.12 6.40
CA VAL A 301 17.86 -2.96 6.78
C VAL A 301 17.69 -4.16 5.83
N GLY A 302 18.36 -4.19 4.67
CA GLY A 302 18.42 -5.35 3.78
C GLY A 302 17.15 -5.58 2.95
N ILE A 303 16.45 -4.52 2.53
CA ILE A 303 15.15 -4.61 1.85
C ILE A 303 15.24 -5.31 0.49
N SER A 304 16.21 -4.98 -0.36
CA SER A 304 16.34 -5.61 -1.69
C SER A 304 17.67 -5.34 -2.38
N GLN A 305 18.06 -6.25 -3.31
CA GLN A 305 19.18 -6.02 -4.20
C GLN A 305 18.98 -4.79 -5.08
N GLU A 306 17.76 -4.50 -5.50
CA GLU A 306 17.43 -3.32 -6.29
C GLU A 306 17.81 -2.01 -5.56
N LEU A 307 17.65 -1.95 -4.24
CA LEU A 307 18.03 -0.79 -3.45
C LEU A 307 19.54 -0.65 -3.31
N ARG A 308 20.27 -1.76 -3.21
CA ARG A 308 21.74 -1.78 -3.25
C ARG A 308 22.27 -1.29 -4.61
N ASP A 309 21.67 -1.75 -5.69
CA ASP A 309 22.00 -1.28 -7.05
C ASP A 309 21.72 0.22 -7.20
N PHE A 310 20.63 0.69 -6.62
CA PHE A 310 20.29 2.13 -6.61
C PHE A 310 21.28 2.95 -5.78
N TYR A 311 21.75 2.44 -4.63
CA TYR A 311 22.79 3.08 -3.83
C TYR A 311 24.08 3.29 -4.65
N TYR A 312 24.50 2.24 -5.38
CA TYR A 312 25.65 2.33 -6.29
C TYR A 312 25.43 3.39 -7.37
N GLN A 313 24.25 3.41 -8.02
CA GLN A 313 23.93 4.42 -9.02
C GLN A 313 23.90 5.84 -8.42
N ALA A 314 23.33 6.00 -7.23
CA ALA A 314 23.27 7.28 -6.52
C ALA A 314 24.68 7.81 -6.20
N SER A 315 25.64 6.93 -5.88
CA SER A 315 27.03 7.31 -5.60
C SER A 315 27.76 7.88 -6.82
N MET A 316 27.22 7.71 -8.04
CA MET A 316 27.73 8.33 -9.27
C MET A 316 27.28 9.81 -9.42
N ASN A 317 26.28 10.24 -8.66
CA ASN A 317 25.97 11.67 -8.54
C ASN A 317 27.16 12.40 -7.90
N LYS A 318 27.54 13.55 -8.45
CA LYS A 318 28.74 14.28 -8.01
C LYS A 318 28.73 14.59 -6.51
N GLU A 319 27.61 15.13 -6.00
CA GLU A 319 27.52 15.56 -4.60
C GLU A 319 27.46 14.35 -3.64
N ILE A 320 26.68 13.34 -3.99
CA ILE A 320 26.61 12.09 -3.23
C ILE A 320 27.95 11.34 -3.29
N GLY A 321 28.57 11.24 -4.45
CA GLY A 321 29.89 10.60 -4.62
C GLY A 321 30.96 11.28 -3.77
N ASN A 322 30.97 12.62 -3.71
CA ASN A 322 31.88 13.35 -2.82
C ASN A 322 31.69 12.97 -1.34
N LEU A 323 30.45 12.71 -0.90
CA LEU A 323 30.19 12.26 0.48
C LEU A 323 30.58 10.80 0.69
N VAL A 324 30.27 9.93 -0.27
CA VAL A 324 30.61 8.49 -0.21
C VAL A 324 32.12 8.29 -0.18
N HIS A 325 32.86 8.98 -1.05
CA HIS A 325 34.31 8.81 -1.21
C HIS A 325 35.15 9.81 -0.39
N LYS A 326 34.49 10.53 0.55
CA LYS A 326 35.19 11.47 1.42
C LYS A 326 36.24 10.75 2.24
N GLN A 327 37.48 11.23 2.12
CA GLN A 327 38.61 10.80 2.94
C GLN A 327 38.73 11.66 4.19
N TYR A 328 39.30 11.08 5.23
CA TYR A 328 39.51 11.70 6.53
C TYR A 328 40.98 11.67 6.89
N ASP A 329 41.41 12.65 7.69
CA ASP A 329 42.80 12.82 8.06
C ASP A 329 43.21 11.99 9.28
N VAL A 330 42.24 11.55 10.09
CA VAL A 330 42.49 10.84 11.36
C VAL A 330 41.48 9.72 11.52
N ILE A 331 41.96 8.59 11.98
CA ILE A 331 41.11 7.42 12.30
C ILE A 331 40.32 7.70 13.60
N GLU A 332 39.03 7.56 13.51
CA GLU A 332 38.10 7.59 14.65
C GLU A 332 37.39 6.23 14.78
N THR A 333 36.73 6.00 15.91
CA THR A 333 35.87 4.83 16.05
C THR A 333 34.76 4.84 14.98
N GLY A 334 34.57 3.71 14.29
CA GLY A 334 33.64 3.57 13.17
C GLY A 334 34.21 4.03 11.82
N SER A 335 35.50 4.44 11.77
CA SER A 335 36.20 4.66 10.50
C SER A 335 36.34 3.36 9.72
N TYR A 336 36.22 3.46 8.40
CA TYR A 336 36.51 2.39 7.46
C TYR A 336 37.85 2.70 6.80
N VAL A 337 38.86 1.88 7.08
CA VAL A 337 40.25 2.21 6.79
C VAL A 337 40.83 1.23 5.77
N MET A 338 41.39 1.75 4.70
CA MET A 338 42.22 0.96 3.80
C MET A 338 43.64 0.88 4.36
N VAL A 339 44.13 -0.32 4.57
CA VAL A 339 45.44 -0.60 5.13
C VAL A 339 46.26 -1.51 4.19
N ASP A 340 47.58 -1.44 4.32
CA ASP A 340 48.48 -2.49 3.83
C ASP A 340 48.92 -3.31 5.02
N ILE A 341 48.67 -4.61 5.02
CA ILE A 341 49.05 -5.56 6.06
C ILE A 341 50.08 -6.52 5.42
N ASP A 342 51.32 -6.37 5.82
CA ASP A 342 52.42 -7.22 5.31
C ASP A 342 52.52 -7.31 3.75
N GLY A 343 52.20 -6.18 3.06
CA GLY A 343 52.18 -6.09 1.60
C GLY A 343 50.87 -6.46 0.94
N GLN A 344 49.81 -6.72 1.70
CA GLN A 344 48.46 -7.00 1.18
C GLN A 344 47.48 -5.89 1.60
N LYS A 345 46.79 -5.32 0.60
CA LYS A 345 45.76 -4.29 0.87
C LYS A 345 44.47 -4.92 1.36
N ASP A 346 43.98 -4.39 2.45
CA ASP A 346 42.71 -4.82 3.05
C ASP A 346 41.91 -3.60 3.59
N TYR A 347 40.67 -3.83 3.93
CA TYR A 347 39.78 -2.83 4.52
C TYR A 347 39.34 -3.26 5.91
N LEU A 348 39.53 -2.39 6.88
CA LEU A 348 39.19 -2.63 8.28
C LEU A 348 38.17 -1.64 8.78
N GLU A 349 37.16 -2.13 9.51
CA GLU A 349 36.29 -1.30 10.32
C GLU A 349 36.89 -1.16 11.73
N ILE A 350 37.11 0.06 12.14
CA ILE A 350 37.75 0.34 13.43
C ILE A 350 36.69 0.43 14.54
N LEU A 351 36.64 -0.61 15.35
CA LEU A 351 35.74 -0.73 16.47
C LEU A 351 36.51 -0.63 17.80
N LEU A 352 35.89 -0.04 18.82
CA LEU A 352 36.44 -0.05 20.19
C LEU A 352 36.62 -1.50 20.66
N CYS A 353 37.71 -1.73 21.38
CA CYS A 353 38.09 -3.04 21.92
C CYS A 353 38.34 -4.12 20.83
N SER A 354 38.56 -3.73 19.59
CA SER A 354 39.06 -4.63 18.53
C SER A 354 40.59 -4.65 18.55
N GLN A 355 41.19 -5.67 17.88
CA GLN A 355 42.62 -5.75 17.74
C GLN A 355 43.26 -4.57 16.98
N TYR A 356 42.43 -3.81 16.26
CA TYR A 356 42.84 -2.66 15.45
C TYR A 356 42.46 -1.31 16.09
N ASP A 357 41.93 -1.27 17.32
CA ASP A 357 41.60 -0.02 18.00
C ASP A 357 42.83 0.85 18.27
N ILE A 358 44.02 0.25 18.32
CA ILE A 358 45.33 0.92 18.40
C ILE A 358 45.58 1.88 17.23
N LEU A 359 44.87 1.69 16.09
CA LEU A 359 44.93 2.60 14.95
C LEU A 359 44.16 3.90 15.17
N ILE A 360 43.33 4.01 16.20
CA ILE A 360 42.59 5.26 16.51
C ILE A 360 43.60 6.40 16.76
N GLY A 361 43.35 7.54 16.09
CA GLY A 361 44.24 8.70 16.12
C GLY A 361 45.36 8.66 15.07
N LYS A 362 45.56 7.57 14.33
CA LYS A 362 46.54 7.47 13.24
C LYS A 362 46.02 8.19 11.97
N ARG A 363 46.98 8.51 11.09
CA ARG A 363 46.73 9.25 9.82
C ARG A 363 47.20 8.41 8.63
N PRO A 364 46.75 8.73 7.43
CA PRO A 364 47.31 8.13 6.21
C PRO A 364 48.83 8.31 6.16
N GLY A 365 49.54 7.23 5.88
CA GLY A 365 51.00 7.13 5.90
C GLY A 365 51.60 6.72 7.23
N ASP A 366 50.81 6.66 8.33
CA ASP A 366 51.30 6.08 9.57
C ASP A 366 51.36 4.57 9.48
N SER A 367 52.38 3.98 10.06
CA SER A 367 52.54 2.53 10.18
C SER A 367 52.72 2.12 11.64
N ILE A 368 52.34 0.90 11.97
CA ILE A 368 52.46 0.30 13.28
C ILE A 368 52.59 -1.20 13.19
N ASP A 369 53.37 -1.76 14.07
CA ASP A 369 53.46 -3.21 14.26
C ASP A 369 52.48 -3.61 15.37
N ILE A 370 51.56 -4.51 14.99
CA ILE A 370 50.53 -5.03 15.90
C ILE A 370 50.95 -6.42 16.34
N GLU A 371 51.20 -6.60 17.63
CA GLU A 371 51.54 -7.90 18.19
C GLU A 371 50.27 -8.75 18.34
N LEU A 372 50.19 -9.83 17.61
CA LEU A 372 49.21 -10.90 17.74
C LEU A 372 49.83 -12.07 18.49
N PHE A 373 49.01 -12.95 19.08
CA PHE A 373 49.45 -14.05 19.97
C PHE A 373 50.65 -14.86 19.50
N ASN A 374 50.90 -14.98 18.17
CA ASN A 374 51.94 -15.82 17.59
C ASN A 374 52.81 -15.12 16.54
N HIS A 375 52.50 -13.89 16.11
CA HIS A 375 53.24 -13.14 15.09
C HIS A 375 52.97 -11.64 15.22
N SER A 376 53.85 -10.83 14.68
CA SER A 376 53.65 -9.38 14.54
C SER A 376 53.19 -9.11 13.10
N GLN A 377 52.20 -8.24 12.92
CA GLN A 377 51.75 -7.75 11.63
C GLN A 377 52.16 -6.29 11.46
N HIS A 378 52.80 -5.98 10.33
CA HIS A 378 53.08 -4.61 9.96
C HIS A 378 51.86 -4.02 9.25
N VAL A 379 51.27 -2.96 9.80
CA VAL A 379 50.07 -2.31 9.26
C VAL A 379 50.37 -0.85 8.91
N GLU A 380 50.25 -0.52 7.61
CA GLU A 380 50.35 0.86 7.12
C GLU A 380 48.95 1.39 6.77
N VAL A 381 48.58 2.58 7.23
CA VAL A 381 47.33 3.25 6.93
C VAL A 381 47.41 3.92 5.57
N LEU A 382 46.65 3.48 4.59
CA LEU A 382 46.65 4.03 3.24
C LEU A 382 45.64 5.13 3.04
N ALA A 383 44.38 4.93 3.50
CA ALA A 383 43.28 5.89 3.41
C ALA A 383 42.24 5.62 4.46
N ILE A 384 41.51 6.68 4.84
CA ILE A 384 40.47 6.62 5.87
C ILE A 384 39.16 7.08 5.25
N PHE A 385 38.14 6.26 5.39
CA PHE A 385 36.81 6.49 4.82
C PHE A 385 35.72 6.39 5.91
N ASN A 386 34.47 6.60 5.48
CA ASN A 386 33.27 6.49 6.32
C ASN A 386 32.47 5.21 6.01
N LYS A 387 31.37 5.02 6.78
CA LYS A 387 30.41 3.91 6.60
C LYS A 387 29.81 3.83 5.19
N TYR A 388 29.67 4.94 4.50
CA TYR A 388 29.09 4.99 3.15
C TYR A 388 30.03 4.39 2.12
N HIS A 389 31.32 4.64 2.25
CA HIS A 389 32.34 4.04 1.39
C HIS A 389 32.43 2.53 1.61
N LYS A 390 32.35 2.08 2.88
CA LYS A 390 32.31 0.64 3.19
C LYS A 390 31.18 -0.05 2.42
N LEU A 391 29.95 0.45 2.54
CA LEU A 391 28.78 -0.11 1.83
C LEU A 391 28.98 -0.08 0.31
N TYR A 392 29.53 1.02 -0.22
CA TYR A 392 29.87 1.11 -1.65
C TYR A 392 30.82 -0.01 -2.09
N MET A 393 31.87 -0.29 -1.32
CA MET A 393 32.84 -1.34 -1.63
C MET A 393 32.24 -2.74 -1.55
N GLU A 394 31.35 -2.98 -0.57
CA GLU A 394 30.60 -4.25 -0.47
C GLU A 394 29.72 -4.47 -1.70
N ILE A 395 28.97 -3.45 -2.12
CA ILE A 395 28.11 -3.53 -3.31
C ILE A 395 28.94 -3.71 -4.58
N MET A 396 30.08 -3.02 -4.70
CA MET A 396 31.01 -3.20 -5.82
C MET A 396 31.51 -4.65 -5.92
N LYS A 397 31.84 -5.27 -4.80
CA LYS A 397 32.23 -6.68 -4.75
C LYS A 397 31.11 -7.60 -5.23
N GLU A 398 29.86 -7.34 -4.79
CA GLU A 398 28.68 -8.11 -5.23
C GLU A 398 28.43 -7.96 -6.74
N ILE A 399 28.61 -6.76 -7.30
CA ILE A 399 28.48 -6.51 -8.74
C ILE A 399 29.55 -7.33 -9.50
N HIS A 400 30.80 -7.35 -9.04
CA HIS A 400 31.85 -8.12 -9.65
C HIS A 400 31.61 -9.64 -9.55
N GLU A 401 30.99 -10.11 -8.49
CA GLU A 401 30.58 -11.51 -8.31
C GLU A 401 29.30 -11.86 -9.10
N HIS A 402 28.80 -10.97 -9.97
CA HIS A 402 27.56 -11.11 -10.77
C HIS A 402 26.27 -11.36 -9.96
N LYS A 403 26.23 -10.90 -8.73
CA LYS A 403 25.03 -11.00 -7.88
C LYS A 403 23.96 -9.97 -8.21
N SER A 404 24.34 -8.83 -8.81
CA SER A 404 23.39 -7.81 -9.27
C SER A 404 22.66 -8.28 -10.54
N LYS A 405 21.34 -7.99 -10.60
CA LYS A 405 20.52 -8.22 -11.81
C LYS A 405 20.43 -6.99 -12.69
N SER A 406 20.58 -5.81 -12.10
CA SER A 406 20.38 -4.50 -12.75
C SER A 406 21.70 -3.92 -13.28
N ILE A 407 22.81 -4.27 -12.65
CA ILE A 407 24.14 -3.75 -12.99
C ILE A 407 25.04 -4.93 -13.35
N ARG A 408 25.75 -4.81 -14.46
CA ARG A 408 26.75 -5.80 -14.90
C ARG A 408 28.09 -5.12 -15.03
N SER A 409 29.12 -5.74 -14.48
CA SER A 409 30.51 -5.38 -14.72
C SER A 409 31.03 -6.13 -15.94
N PHE A 410 31.88 -5.47 -16.74
CA PHE A 410 32.60 -6.04 -17.86
C PHE A 410 34.09 -5.93 -17.55
N THR A 411 34.84 -6.96 -17.86
CA THR A 411 36.32 -6.90 -17.81
C THR A 411 36.86 -6.16 -19.03
N ILE A 412 38.09 -5.66 -18.96
CA ILE A 412 38.79 -5.04 -20.11
C ILE A 412 38.89 -6.04 -21.26
N GLU A 413 39.06 -7.32 -20.98
CA GLU A 413 39.09 -8.40 -21.96
C GLU A 413 37.77 -8.58 -22.68
N ASP A 414 36.61 -8.37 -21.98
CA ASP A 414 35.28 -8.36 -22.60
C ASP A 414 35.07 -7.16 -23.54
N LEU A 415 35.75 -6.05 -23.28
CA LEU A 415 35.74 -4.84 -24.14
C LEU A 415 36.60 -5.00 -25.37
N GLU A 416 37.75 -5.67 -25.25
CA GLU A 416 38.72 -5.89 -26.36
C GLU A 416 38.24 -6.96 -27.35
N SER A 417 37.41 -7.90 -26.90
CA SER A 417 36.88 -8.99 -27.75
C SER A 417 35.67 -8.57 -28.59
N GLY A 418 35.43 -7.32 -28.88
CA GLY A 418 34.39 -6.74 -29.75
C GLY A 418 33.01 -7.43 -29.79
N ASP A 419 33.01 -8.77 -29.74
CA ASP A 419 31.80 -9.59 -29.65
C ASP A 419 31.16 -9.65 -28.26
N GLY A 420 31.99 -9.48 -27.20
CA GLY A 420 31.52 -9.59 -25.80
C GLY A 420 30.60 -8.44 -25.36
N VAL A 421 30.95 -7.20 -25.71
CA VAL A 421 30.17 -6.02 -25.33
C VAL A 421 28.83 -5.99 -26.05
N LEU A 422 28.84 -6.30 -27.36
CA LEU A 422 27.64 -6.28 -28.20
C LEU A 422 26.68 -7.42 -27.85
N ALA A 423 27.18 -8.63 -27.60
CA ALA A 423 26.38 -9.75 -27.15
C ALA A 423 25.73 -9.50 -25.77
N ASN A 424 26.44 -8.82 -24.88
CA ASN A 424 25.91 -8.49 -23.55
C ASN A 424 24.96 -7.29 -23.56
N LEU A 425 25.18 -6.27 -24.39
CA LEU A 425 24.22 -5.19 -24.63
C LEU A 425 22.93 -5.72 -25.30
N GLY A 426 23.04 -6.67 -26.23
CA GLY A 426 21.91 -7.34 -26.83
C GLY A 426 21.05 -8.13 -25.82
N LYS A 427 21.69 -8.81 -24.86
CA LYS A 427 21.00 -9.50 -23.75
C LYS A 427 20.31 -8.54 -22.77
N LEU A 428 20.85 -7.34 -22.57
CA LEU A 428 20.27 -6.30 -21.74
C LEU A 428 19.04 -5.65 -22.37
N SER A 429 19.00 -5.54 -23.71
CA SER A 429 17.89 -4.92 -24.45
C SER A 429 16.71 -5.87 -24.70
N GLY A 430 16.81 -7.15 -24.34
CA GLY A 430 15.75 -8.16 -24.54
C GLY A 430 15.44 -8.52 -25.98
N SER A 431 16.25 -8.07 -26.97
CA SER A 431 16.04 -8.35 -28.38
C SER A 431 17.35 -8.51 -29.16
N ASP A 432 17.98 -9.68 -29.01
CA ASP A 432 19.23 -10.04 -29.71
C ASP A 432 19.14 -9.86 -31.25
N GLU A 433 17.99 -10.17 -31.84
CA GLU A 433 17.80 -10.09 -33.31
C GLU A 433 17.57 -8.67 -33.81
N ASN A 434 16.80 -7.87 -33.09
CA ASN A 434 16.52 -6.48 -33.48
C ASN A 434 17.75 -5.58 -33.32
N TYR A 435 18.57 -5.82 -32.31
CA TYR A 435 19.79 -5.07 -32.09
C TYR A 435 20.87 -5.40 -33.14
N LYS A 436 21.07 -6.69 -33.47
CA LYS A 436 21.97 -7.13 -34.56
C LYS A 436 21.56 -6.53 -35.89
N LYS A 437 20.24 -6.44 -36.17
CA LYS A 437 19.74 -5.85 -37.40
C LYS A 437 20.00 -4.34 -37.42
N ALA A 438 19.68 -3.61 -36.36
CA ALA A 438 19.91 -2.17 -36.26
C ALA A 438 21.41 -1.81 -36.32
N TRP A 439 22.29 -2.65 -35.70
CA TRP A 439 23.72 -2.47 -35.79
C TRP A 439 24.26 -2.71 -37.19
N ASN A 440 23.85 -3.78 -37.83
CA ASN A 440 24.29 -4.08 -39.20
C ASN A 440 23.85 -2.98 -40.18
N GLU A 441 22.62 -2.44 -40.02
CA GLU A 441 22.12 -1.31 -40.80
C GLU A 441 22.95 -0.03 -40.54
N ALA A 442 23.35 0.24 -39.29
CA ALA A 442 24.19 1.38 -38.94
C ALA A 442 25.62 1.24 -39.50
N VAL A 443 26.19 0.05 -39.43
CA VAL A 443 27.54 -0.26 -39.99
C VAL A 443 27.54 -0.16 -41.50
N GLU A 444 26.50 -0.62 -42.19
CA GLU A 444 26.34 -0.50 -43.65
C GLU A 444 26.21 0.97 -44.06
N LYS A 445 25.39 1.78 -43.38
CA LYS A 445 25.30 3.23 -43.60
C LYS A 445 26.64 3.94 -43.42
N TYR A 446 27.37 3.63 -42.35
CA TYR A 446 28.69 4.17 -42.11
C TYR A 446 29.70 3.83 -43.22
N LYS A 447 29.70 2.55 -43.69
CA LYS A 447 30.56 2.12 -44.79
C LYS A 447 30.22 2.79 -46.13
N ASN A 448 28.95 3.13 -46.32
CA ASN A 448 28.46 3.80 -47.53
C ASN A 448 28.59 5.34 -47.50
N GLY A 449 29.07 5.88 -46.36
CA GLY A 449 29.28 7.33 -46.20
C GLY A 449 27.96 8.14 -46.02
N GLU A 450 26.91 7.49 -45.56
CA GLU A 450 25.61 8.11 -45.21
C GLU A 450 25.50 8.49 -43.74
#